data_400ec0d6a26552698665f44f23dfc8eb
#
_entry.id   400ec0d6a26552698665f44f23dfc8eb
#
_cell.length_a   1.000
_cell.length_b   1.000
_cell.length_c   1.000
_cell.angle_alpha   90.00
_cell.angle_beta   90.00
_cell.angle_gamma   90.00
#
_symmetry.space_group_name_H-M   'P 1'
#
loop_
_entity.id
_entity.type
_entity.pdbx_description
1 polymer ?
#
loop_
_entity_poly.entity_id
_entity_poly.type
_entity_poly.pdbx_seq_one_letter_code
_entity_poly.pdbx_strand_id
1 'polypeptide(L)'
;MDCKELYAQKLMTAAQAAALVKSGDWVDYGWAVNTPVAVDAELAKRLPELEGVNFRGGILMWVPEIFQIDDPAAHMTWNSWHMGGIERKAIAQGFSFYSPIRYSELPRYYRESSDPVDVAVFQVTPMDEHGYFNFGPSASHLGAVCEKAKKIIVEVNKNMPRCLGGMENCIHISQVTGIVEGENPPIGQMAAPGAATEVDLKVANLIVPQIPNGACLQLGIGGMPNAIGSLIAQSDLKDLGVHTEMYVDAFVDIAKAGKINGSRKQLDKGRQVYAFGAGTQKMYDYLNDNPECMSAPVDYTNDIRSISALDNFISINNAVDIDLFGQVNAESAGVKHISGAGGQLDFVLGAYLSKGGKSFICLSSTFFNKKTGQLESRIRPTLENGSIITDTRANIHYLCTEYGCVNLKGLTTWEKAEALISVAHPDFREDLIKEAEKMHIWRRSNKI
;
A
#
# COMPACT_ATOMS: atom_id res chain seq x y z
N MET A 1 24.09 -6.94 30.81
CA MET A 1 23.02 -7.93 31.12
C MET A 1 22.86 -8.78 29.88
N ASP A 2 22.80 -10.07 30.03
CA ASP A 2 22.56 -10.99 28.91
C ASP A 2 21.16 -10.74 28.32
N CYS A 3 21.01 -10.85 27.01
CA CYS A 3 19.72 -10.63 26.34
C CYS A 3 18.63 -11.59 26.85
N LYS A 4 19.00 -12.81 27.25
CA LYS A 4 18.07 -13.79 27.83
C LYS A 4 17.57 -13.37 29.22
N GLU A 5 18.46 -12.82 30.04
CA GLU A 5 18.09 -12.28 31.36
C GLU A 5 17.17 -11.08 31.20
N LEU A 6 17.49 -10.18 30.25
CA LEU A 6 16.69 -9.01 29.96
C LEU A 6 15.31 -9.41 29.37
N TYR A 7 15.26 -10.47 28.56
CA TYR A 7 13.99 -11.02 28.04
C TYR A 7 13.09 -11.49 29.18
N ALA A 8 13.62 -12.29 30.12
CA ALA A 8 12.86 -12.79 31.26
C ALA A 8 12.34 -11.65 32.16
N GLN A 9 13.11 -10.57 32.32
CA GLN A 9 12.69 -9.39 33.09
C GLN A 9 11.59 -8.56 32.41
N LYS A 10 11.56 -8.51 31.07
CA LYS A 10 10.61 -7.74 30.30
C LYS A 10 9.37 -8.55 29.90
N LEU A 11 9.37 -9.85 30.15
CA LEU A 11 8.22 -10.70 29.86
C LEU A 11 7.03 -10.30 30.73
N MET A 12 5.89 -10.10 30.10
CA MET A 12 4.63 -9.76 30.76
C MET A 12 3.44 -10.44 30.09
N THR A 13 2.33 -10.52 30.80
CA THR A 13 1.06 -10.99 30.21
C THR A 13 0.47 -9.93 29.29
N ALA A 14 -0.39 -10.35 28.36
CA ALA A 14 -1.14 -9.43 27.51
C ALA A 14 -1.99 -8.44 28.34
N ALA A 15 -2.57 -8.91 29.45
CA ALA A 15 -3.33 -8.05 30.36
C ALA A 15 -2.45 -6.99 31.03
N GLN A 16 -1.21 -7.33 31.44
CA GLN A 16 -0.26 -6.36 31.97
C GLN A 16 0.16 -5.33 30.90
N ALA A 17 0.35 -5.76 29.66
CA ALA A 17 0.63 -4.89 28.54
C ALA A 17 -0.53 -3.93 28.24
N ALA A 18 -1.76 -4.45 28.17
CA ALA A 18 -2.97 -3.64 28.00
C ALA A 18 -3.16 -2.62 29.14
N ALA A 19 -2.75 -2.96 30.37
CA ALA A 19 -2.81 -2.06 31.52
C ALA A 19 -1.89 -0.83 31.41
N LEU A 20 -0.92 -0.83 30.50
CA LEU A 20 -0.04 0.32 30.26
C LEU A 20 -0.70 1.44 29.44
N VAL A 21 -1.81 1.15 28.75
CA VAL A 21 -2.60 2.14 28.02
C VAL A 21 -3.53 2.88 29.00
N LYS A 22 -3.65 4.19 28.84
CA LYS A 22 -4.45 5.08 29.68
C LYS A 22 -5.40 5.90 28.83
N SER A 23 -6.40 6.50 29.47
CA SER A 23 -7.28 7.48 28.83
C SER A 23 -6.46 8.63 28.22
N GLY A 24 -6.81 9.01 26.99
CA GLY A 24 -6.14 10.05 26.22
C GLY A 24 -4.83 9.63 25.54
N ASP A 25 -4.34 8.40 25.74
CA ASP A 25 -3.10 7.93 25.10
C ASP A 25 -3.26 7.80 23.58
N TRP A 26 -2.15 7.99 22.88
CA TRP A 26 -1.95 7.63 21.47
C TRP A 26 -1.25 6.28 21.39
N VAL A 27 -1.94 5.31 20.79
CA VAL A 27 -1.50 3.93 20.70
C VAL A 27 -1.26 3.57 19.23
N ASP A 28 -0.06 3.12 18.90
CA ASP A 28 0.28 2.65 17.55
C ASP A 28 0.21 1.13 17.47
N TYR A 29 -0.54 0.63 16.50
CA TYR A 29 -0.78 -0.82 16.26
C TYR A 29 0.08 -1.41 15.14
N GLY A 30 1.14 -0.70 14.74
CA GLY A 30 2.01 -1.13 13.65
C GLY A 30 1.31 -1.08 12.29
N TRP A 31 1.68 -2.00 11.40
CA TRP A 31 1.24 -1.98 10.01
C TRP A 31 0.92 -3.38 9.48
N ALA A 32 -0.20 -3.54 8.80
CA ALA A 32 -0.63 -4.79 8.16
C ALA A 32 -0.55 -5.99 9.13
N VAL A 33 0.33 -6.95 8.86
CA VAL A 33 0.50 -8.17 9.66
C VAL A 33 1.07 -7.96 11.06
N ASN A 34 1.58 -6.76 11.36
CA ASN A 34 2.11 -6.44 12.69
C ASN A 34 1.04 -6.05 13.70
N THR A 35 -0.21 -5.83 13.29
CA THR A 35 -1.32 -5.54 14.22
C THR A 35 -1.33 -6.56 15.35
N PRO A 36 -1.35 -6.15 16.65
CA PRO A 36 -1.31 -7.07 17.78
C PRO A 36 -2.60 -7.91 17.83
N VAL A 37 -2.53 -9.08 18.46
CA VAL A 37 -3.68 -9.97 18.63
C VAL A 37 -3.97 -10.22 20.12
N ALA A 38 -2.99 -10.70 20.89
CA ALA A 38 -3.19 -11.01 22.29
C ALA A 38 -3.37 -9.74 23.15
N VAL A 39 -2.58 -8.71 22.90
CA VAL A 39 -2.71 -7.42 23.60
C VAL A 39 -4.00 -6.71 23.19
N ASP A 40 -4.39 -6.78 21.92
CA ASP A 40 -5.64 -6.24 21.39
C ASP A 40 -6.85 -6.84 22.12
N ALA A 41 -6.88 -8.18 22.26
CA ALA A 41 -7.96 -8.88 22.94
C ALA A 41 -8.10 -8.49 24.43
N GLU A 42 -6.99 -8.28 25.13
CA GLU A 42 -7.03 -7.82 26.52
C GLU A 42 -7.35 -6.33 26.63
N LEU A 43 -6.90 -5.52 25.67
CA LEU A 43 -7.23 -4.10 25.62
C LEU A 43 -8.72 -3.88 25.32
N ALA A 44 -9.32 -4.70 24.46
CA ALA A 44 -10.76 -4.66 24.18
C ALA A 44 -11.62 -4.85 25.46
N LYS A 45 -11.21 -5.74 26.36
CA LYS A 45 -11.90 -5.94 27.66
C LYS A 45 -11.82 -4.71 28.57
N ARG A 46 -10.74 -3.96 28.46
CA ARG A 46 -10.43 -2.82 29.31
C ARG A 46 -10.88 -1.48 28.73
N LEU A 47 -11.00 -1.40 27.40
CA LEU A 47 -11.31 -0.15 26.69
C LEU A 47 -12.60 0.53 27.19
N PRO A 48 -13.67 -0.18 27.62
CA PRO A 48 -14.86 0.44 28.21
C PRO A 48 -14.59 1.25 29.49
N GLU A 49 -13.44 1.06 30.15
CA GLU A 49 -13.02 1.82 31.32
C GLU A 49 -12.19 3.07 30.97
N LEU A 50 -11.82 3.22 29.69
CA LEU A 50 -10.96 4.27 29.17
C LEU A 50 -11.75 5.28 28.34
N GLU A 51 -11.25 6.51 28.26
CA GLU A 51 -11.85 7.60 27.50
C GLU A 51 -10.82 8.21 26.55
N GLY A 52 -11.23 8.54 25.33
CA GLY A 52 -10.45 9.32 24.37
C GLY A 52 -9.13 8.69 23.94
N VAL A 53 -9.05 7.35 23.88
CA VAL A 53 -7.84 6.67 23.39
C VAL A 53 -7.76 6.82 21.87
N ASN A 54 -6.61 7.26 21.37
CA ASN A 54 -6.35 7.45 19.94
C ASN A 54 -5.48 6.32 19.40
N PHE A 55 -6.02 5.52 18.53
CA PHE A 55 -5.26 4.47 17.83
C PHE A 55 -4.76 4.94 16.48
N ARG A 56 -3.60 4.42 16.07
CA ARG A 56 -3.04 4.54 14.72
C ARG A 56 -2.69 3.19 14.17
N GLY A 57 -2.88 3.02 12.88
CA GLY A 57 -2.54 1.82 12.12
C GLY A 57 -3.05 1.92 10.70
N GLY A 58 -3.09 0.81 9.99
CA GLY A 58 -3.66 0.76 8.63
C GLY A 58 -3.40 -0.58 7.96
N ILE A 59 -4.13 -0.82 6.89
CA ILE A 59 -4.13 -2.09 6.15
C ILE A 59 -4.41 -3.27 7.10
N LEU A 60 -5.49 -3.15 7.88
CA LEU A 60 -5.87 -4.21 8.80
C LEU A 60 -6.14 -5.51 8.05
N MET A 61 -5.47 -6.58 8.46
CA MET A 61 -5.61 -7.92 7.87
C MET A 61 -6.73 -8.73 8.53
N TRP A 62 -7.17 -8.33 9.70
CA TRP A 62 -8.32 -8.87 10.46
C TRP A 62 -8.97 -7.74 11.24
N VAL A 63 -10.20 -7.98 11.73
CA VAL A 63 -10.93 -7.03 12.57
C VAL A 63 -10.36 -7.07 13.97
N PRO A 64 -9.74 -5.99 14.49
CA PRO A 64 -9.30 -5.93 15.88
C PRO A 64 -10.46 -6.12 16.87
N GLU A 65 -10.20 -6.73 18.02
CA GLU A 65 -11.20 -6.91 19.08
C GLU A 65 -11.68 -5.58 19.66
N ILE A 66 -10.81 -4.56 19.69
CA ILE A 66 -11.20 -3.20 20.10
C ILE A 66 -12.27 -2.57 19.21
N PHE A 67 -12.46 -3.07 17.96
CA PHE A 67 -13.55 -2.62 17.06
C PHE A 67 -14.89 -3.31 17.36
N GLN A 68 -14.89 -4.37 18.17
CA GLN A 68 -16.02 -5.24 18.42
C GLN A 68 -16.66 -5.02 19.79
N ILE A 69 -16.15 -4.07 20.58
CA ILE A 69 -16.75 -3.68 21.87
C ILE A 69 -18.06 -2.93 21.64
N ASP A 70 -18.88 -2.84 22.69
CA ASP A 70 -20.06 -1.97 22.65
C ASP A 70 -19.63 -0.50 22.55
N ASP A 71 -20.21 0.24 21.59
CA ASP A 71 -19.97 1.67 21.34
C ASP A 71 -18.48 2.08 21.31
N PRO A 72 -17.66 1.61 20.36
CA PRO A 72 -16.25 1.99 20.28
C PRO A 72 -16.04 3.50 20.21
N ALA A 73 -16.99 4.24 19.59
CA ALA A 73 -16.91 5.69 19.45
C ALA A 73 -16.94 6.45 20.78
N ALA A 74 -17.51 5.87 21.84
CA ALA A 74 -17.50 6.46 23.18
C ALA A 74 -16.12 6.42 23.84
N HIS A 75 -15.26 5.49 23.45
CA HIS A 75 -14.02 5.19 24.16
C HIS A 75 -12.76 5.53 23.35
N MET A 76 -12.84 5.40 22.01
CA MET A 76 -11.66 5.52 21.16
C MET A 76 -11.93 6.19 19.81
N THR A 77 -10.82 6.57 19.16
CA THR A 77 -10.77 6.98 17.75
C THR A 77 -9.70 6.17 17.05
N TRP A 78 -10.05 5.58 15.89
CA TRP A 78 -9.10 4.95 14.99
C TRP A 78 -8.67 5.93 13.89
N ASN A 79 -7.43 6.39 13.95
CA ASN A 79 -6.81 7.30 12.99
C ASN A 79 -6.03 6.46 11.96
N SER A 80 -6.65 6.16 10.84
CA SER A 80 -6.08 5.23 9.85
C SER A 80 -5.20 5.93 8.84
N TRP A 81 -4.04 5.35 8.58
CA TRP A 81 -3.14 5.77 7.50
C TRP A 81 -3.56 5.22 6.12
N HIS A 82 -4.48 4.27 6.08
CA HIS A 82 -5.03 3.70 4.85
C HIS A 82 -6.43 3.14 5.08
N MET A 83 -7.28 3.18 4.03
CA MET A 83 -8.67 2.75 4.14
C MET A 83 -8.92 1.40 3.45
N GLY A 84 -8.71 0.31 4.17
CA GLY A 84 -9.11 -1.02 3.75
C GLY A 84 -10.60 -1.31 3.97
N GLY A 85 -11.02 -2.55 3.73
CA GLY A 85 -12.42 -2.97 3.89
C GLY A 85 -12.92 -2.89 5.33
N ILE A 86 -12.03 -3.13 6.30
CA ILE A 86 -12.32 -3.10 7.73
C ILE A 86 -12.50 -1.65 8.19
N GLU A 87 -11.54 -0.79 7.86
CA GLU A 87 -11.55 0.63 8.24
C GLU A 87 -12.75 1.36 7.64
N ARG A 88 -13.16 1.04 6.40
CA ARG A 88 -14.38 1.62 5.79
C ARG A 88 -15.67 1.28 6.55
N LYS A 89 -15.75 0.09 7.15
CA LYS A 89 -16.88 -0.27 8.02
C LYS A 89 -16.84 0.52 9.32
N ALA A 90 -15.66 0.72 9.89
CA ALA A 90 -15.47 1.51 11.10
C ALA A 90 -15.78 3.01 10.90
N ILE A 91 -15.51 3.58 9.71
CA ILE A 91 -15.97 4.94 9.35
C ILE A 91 -17.50 5.02 9.42
N ALA A 92 -18.21 4.05 8.86
CA ALA A 92 -19.67 4.03 8.88
C ALA A 92 -20.25 3.92 10.30
N GLN A 93 -19.47 3.44 11.26
CA GLN A 93 -19.79 3.35 12.68
C GLN A 93 -19.35 4.59 13.48
N GLY A 94 -18.64 5.52 12.87
CA GLY A 94 -18.33 6.82 13.44
C GLY A 94 -17.07 6.89 14.31
N PHE A 95 -16.26 5.84 14.39
CA PHE A 95 -15.04 5.84 15.20
C PHE A 95 -13.73 5.74 14.44
N SER A 96 -13.77 5.64 13.10
CA SER A 96 -12.55 5.63 12.28
C SER A 96 -12.51 6.83 11.36
N PHE A 97 -11.32 7.41 11.21
CA PHE A 97 -11.06 8.56 10.35
C PHE A 97 -9.77 8.34 9.57
N TYR A 98 -9.74 8.81 8.33
CA TYR A 98 -8.56 8.72 7.48
C TYR A 98 -7.63 9.90 7.72
N SER A 99 -6.34 9.62 7.85
CA SER A 99 -5.28 10.61 7.94
C SER A 99 -4.51 10.63 6.60
N PRO A 100 -4.85 11.55 5.68
CA PRO A 100 -4.23 11.59 4.35
C PRO A 100 -2.78 12.06 4.42
N ILE A 101 -1.88 11.19 3.95
CA ILE A 101 -0.45 11.49 3.82
C ILE A 101 0.12 10.62 2.70
N ARG A 102 1.13 11.10 1.98
CA ARG A 102 1.92 10.23 1.11
C ARG A 102 2.73 9.27 1.97
N TYR A 103 2.75 8.02 1.60
CA TYR A 103 3.33 6.99 2.45
C TYR A 103 4.84 7.20 2.68
N SER A 104 5.56 7.75 1.71
CA SER A 104 6.97 8.14 1.88
C SER A 104 7.22 9.16 2.99
N GLU A 105 6.22 9.96 3.37
CA GLU A 105 6.35 11.03 4.35
C GLU A 105 6.05 10.56 5.79
N LEU A 106 5.50 9.36 5.94
CA LEU A 106 5.03 8.87 7.23
C LEU A 106 6.14 8.71 8.28
N PRO A 107 7.35 8.19 7.97
CA PRO A 107 8.43 8.15 8.96
C PRO A 107 8.83 9.55 9.46
N ARG A 108 8.90 10.54 8.56
CA ARG A 108 9.18 11.93 8.92
C ARG A 108 8.10 12.51 9.83
N TYR A 109 6.83 12.22 9.53
CA TYR A 109 5.73 12.65 10.38
C TYR A 109 5.90 12.15 11.83
N TYR A 110 6.21 10.86 12.04
CA TYR A 110 6.46 10.33 13.38
C TYR A 110 7.64 11.01 14.06
N ARG A 111 8.73 11.26 13.34
CA ARG A 111 9.95 11.87 13.90
C ARG A 111 9.79 13.35 14.26
N GLU A 112 9.05 14.11 13.46
CA GLU A 112 9.00 15.57 13.54
C GLU A 112 7.68 16.14 14.09
N SER A 113 6.56 15.40 14.06
CA SER A 113 5.29 15.92 14.54
C SER A 113 5.25 16.06 16.06
N SER A 114 4.37 16.94 16.55
CA SER A 114 4.10 17.10 17.99
C SER A 114 3.25 15.97 18.58
N ASP A 115 2.57 15.20 17.74
CA ASP A 115 1.69 14.13 18.19
C ASP A 115 2.49 13.02 18.88
N PRO A 116 2.07 12.58 20.08
CA PRO A 116 2.79 11.55 20.81
C PRO A 116 2.56 10.16 20.22
N VAL A 117 3.43 9.21 20.59
CA VAL A 117 3.18 7.78 20.61
C VAL A 117 3.41 7.34 22.06
N ASP A 118 2.33 7.23 22.82
CA ASP A 118 2.45 6.87 24.24
C ASP A 118 2.76 5.40 24.41
N VAL A 119 2.14 4.56 23.57
CA VAL A 119 2.37 3.12 23.50
C VAL A 119 2.43 2.67 22.03
N ALA A 120 3.50 2.01 21.64
CA ALA A 120 3.54 1.22 20.41
C ALA A 120 3.39 -0.26 20.76
N VAL A 121 2.50 -0.96 20.11
CA VAL A 121 2.29 -2.40 20.31
C VAL A 121 2.10 -3.09 18.98
N PHE A 122 2.95 -4.07 18.67
CA PHE A 122 2.91 -4.76 17.38
C PHE A 122 3.57 -6.15 17.44
N GLN A 123 3.16 -7.02 16.51
CA GLN A 123 3.73 -8.35 16.37
C GLN A 123 5.13 -8.31 15.74
N VAL A 124 6.00 -9.22 16.22
CA VAL A 124 7.38 -9.39 15.76
C VAL A 124 7.74 -10.88 15.72
N THR A 125 8.89 -11.21 15.11
CA THR A 125 9.48 -12.56 15.21
C THR A 125 9.94 -12.88 16.63
N PRO A 126 10.21 -14.16 16.97
CA PRO A 126 11.02 -14.47 18.15
C PRO A 126 12.35 -13.71 18.15
N MET A 127 12.87 -13.42 19.36
CA MET A 127 14.16 -12.78 19.53
C MET A 127 15.29 -13.66 19.01
N ASP A 128 16.22 -13.09 18.26
CA ASP A 128 17.40 -13.79 17.79
C ASP A 128 18.49 -13.89 18.89
N GLU A 129 19.60 -14.59 18.57
CA GLU A 129 20.73 -14.79 19.51
C GLU A 129 21.45 -13.49 19.89
N HIS A 130 21.27 -12.42 19.11
CA HIS A 130 21.85 -11.10 19.34
C HIS A 130 20.91 -10.13 20.03
N GLY A 131 19.69 -10.55 20.40
CA GLY A 131 18.72 -9.74 21.12
C GLY A 131 17.79 -8.89 20.22
N TYR A 132 17.69 -9.19 18.92
CA TYR A 132 16.83 -8.46 18.00
C TYR A 132 15.53 -9.18 17.73
N PHE A 133 14.46 -8.42 17.62
CA PHE A 133 13.16 -8.81 17.10
C PHE A 133 13.01 -8.24 15.70
N ASN A 134 12.72 -9.09 14.72
CA ASN A 134 12.48 -8.64 13.33
C ASN A 134 11.02 -8.25 13.14
N PHE A 135 10.77 -7.18 12.39
CA PHE A 135 9.41 -6.69 12.11
C PHE A 135 8.66 -7.56 11.07
N GLY A 136 9.27 -8.66 10.62
CA GLY A 136 8.70 -9.47 9.58
C GLY A 136 8.63 -8.72 8.24
N PRO A 137 7.55 -8.92 7.47
CA PRO A 137 7.46 -8.34 6.14
C PRO A 137 7.15 -6.83 6.11
N SER A 138 7.19 -6.12 7.24
CA SER A 138 6.76 -4.72 7.32
C SER A 138 7.77 -3.85 8.07
N ALA A 139 8.92 -3.53 7.48
CA ALA A 139 9.78 -2.47 7.99
C ALA A 139 9.03 -1.13 7.94
N SER A 140 8.44 -0.79 6.80
CA SER A 140 7.48 0.32 6.65
C SER A 140 7.93 1.60 7.37
N HIS A 141 7.22 2.00 8.39
CA HIS A 141 7.51 3.16 9.25
C HIS A 141 7.78 2.76 10.71
N LEU A 142 7.90 1.47 11.00
CA LEU A 142 8.00 0.98 12.38
C LEU A 142 9.26 1.46 13.10
N GLY A 143 10.38 1.64 12.39
CA GLY A 143 11.58 2.27 12.97
C GLY A 143 11.27 3.64 13.57
N ALA A 144 10.60 4.51 12.80
CA ALA A 144 10.21 5.84 13.23
C ALA A 144 9.17 5.82 14.38
N VAL A 145 8.25 4.86 14.36
CA VAL A 145 7.32 4.63 15.49
C VAL A 145 8.10 4.29 16.76
N CYS A 146 9.08 3.38 16.67
CA CYS A 146 9.92 2.99 17.81
C CYS A 146 10.76 4.15 18.36
N GLU A 147 11.30 5.01 17.50
CA GLU A 147 12.04 6.20 17.90
C GLU A 147 11.15 7.20 18.70
N LYS A 148 9.88 7.31 18.31
CA LYS A 148 8.92 8.24 18.92
C LYS A 148 8.27 7.71 20.19
N ALA A 149 8.08 6.40 20.31
CA ALA A 149 7.26 5.77 21.34
C ALA A 149 7.86 5.92 22.74
N LYS A 150 7.02 6.31 23.70
CA LYS A 150 7.39 6.32 25.11
C LYS A 150 7.47 4.92 25.71
N LYS A 151 6.65 3.99 25.23
CA LYS A 151 6.63 2.58 25.61
C LYS A 151 6.50 1.74 24.36
N ILE A 152 7.30 0.70 24.25
CA ILE A 152 7.28 -0.25 23.12
C ILE A 152 6.99 -1.63 23.68
N ILE A 153 5.90 -2.23 23.21
CA ILE A 153 5.48 -3.58 23.55
C ILE A 153 5.58 -4.42 22.27
N VAL A 154 6.34 -5.49 22.32
CA VAL A 154 6.40 -6.44 21.22
C VAL A 154 5.60 -7.69 21.57
N GLU A 155 4.73 -8.11 20.66
CA GLU A 155 3.99 -9.36 20.72
C GLU A 155 4.70 -10.40 19.84
N VAL A 156 5.32 -11.39 20.46
CA VAL A 156 6.11 -12.40 19.75
C VAL A 156 5.20 -13.39 19.06
N ASN A 157 5.39 -13.57 17.75
CA ASN A 157 4.69 -14.57 16.96
C ASN A 157 5.69 -15.44 16.19
N LYS A 158 5.73 -16.75 16.49
CA LYS A 158 6.62 -17.73 15.85
C LYS A 158 6.30 -17.98 14.38
N ASN A 159 5.10 -17.61 13.94
CA ASN A 159 4.67 -17.70 12.54
C ASN A 159 5.07 -16.46 11.71
N MET A 160 5.59 -15.41 12.37
CA MET A 160 6.08 -14.21 11.66
C MET A 160 7.33 -14.57 10.86
N PRO A 161 7.35 -14.39 9.52
CA PRO A 161 8.55 -14.66 8.73
C PRO A 161 9.65 -13.67 9.10
N ARG A 162 10.89 -14.15 9.20
CA ARG A 162 12.07 -13.31 9.38
C ARG A 162 12.45 -12.71 8.02
N CYS A 163 12.21 -11.42 7.85
CA CYS A 163 12.49 -10.73 6.59
C CYS A 163 13.81 -9.97 6.69
N LEU A 164 14.74 -10.32 5.80
CA LEU A 164 16.04 -9.70 5.76
C LEU A 164 15.94 -8.27 5.23
N GLY A 165 16.82 -7.40 5.69
CA GLY A 165 16.84 -6.00 5.30
C GLY A 165 18.22 -5.40 5.46
N GLY A 166 18.39 -4.54 6.43
CA GLY A 166 19.64 -3.83 6.73
C GLY A 166 19.38 -2.37 7.12
N MET A 167 18.14 -1.93 6.99
CA MET A 167 17.68 -0.61 7.40
C MET A 167 16.37 -0.77 8.17
N GLU A 168 16.35 -0.45 9.46
CA GLU A 168 15.14 -0.30 10.30
C GLU A 168 14.14 -1.49 10.23
N ASN A 169 14.62 -2.71 10.02
CA ASN A 169 13.77 -3.90 9.90
C ASN A 169 13.69 -4.73 11.18
N CYS A 170 14.29 -4.25 12.28
CA CYS A 170 14.30 -4.93 13.59
C CYS A 170 14.49 -3.94 14.72
N ILE A 171 14.19 -4.39 15.95
CA ILE A 171 14.40 -3.63 17.20
C ILE A 171 15.18 -4.48 18.20
N HIS A 172 16.16 -3.87 18.90
CA HIS A 172 16.91 -4.55 19.94
C HIS A 172 16.14 -4.54 21.26
N ILE A 173 16.24 -5.61 22.03
CA ILE A 173 15.55 -5.80 23.31
C ILE A 173 15.79 -4.68 24.32
N SER A 174 16.93 -3.99 24.26
CA SER A 174 17.20 -2.85 25.16
C SER A 174 16.20 -1.72 24.99
N GLN A 175 15.62 -1.55 23.80
CA GLN A 175 14.66 -0.49 23.46
C GLN A 175 13.21 -0.88 23.80
N VAL A 176 12.94 -2.16 24.00
CA VAL A 176 11.60 -2.69 24.28
C VAL A 176 11.24 -2.49 25.75
N THR A 177 10.01 -2.05 26.02
CA THR A 177 9.48 -1.89 27.38
C THR A 177 8.94 -3.21 27.92
N GLY A 178 8.21 -3.97 27.10
CA GLY A 178 7.57 -5.21 27.47
C GLY A 178 7.49 -6.21 26.32
N ILE A 179 7.51 -7.47 26.65
CA ILE A 179 7.43 -8.58 25.72
C ILE A 179 6.23 -9.45 26.09
N VAL A 180 5.36 -9.71 25.12
CA VAL A 180 4.22 -10.62 25.28
C VAL A 180 4.42 -11.82 24.38
N GLU A 181 4.34 -13.02 24.95
CA GLU A 181 4.25 -14.27 24.19
C GLU A 181 2.77 -14.64 24.06
N GLY A 182 2.26 -14.60 22.83
CA GLY A 182 0.87 -14.95 22.52
C GLY A 182 0.71 -16.39 22.05
N GLU A 183 -0.48 -16.71 21.54
CA GLU A 183 -0.82 -18.04 21.02
C GLU A 183 -0.21 -18.36 19.64
N ASN A 184 0.57 -17.44 19.10
CA ASN A 184 1.18 -17.53 17.76
C ASN A 184 0.12 -17.77 16.67
N PRO A 185 -0.82 -16.85 16.44
CA PRO A 185 -1.83 -17.01 15.39
C PRO A 185 -1.16 -17.08 14.01
N PRO A 186 -1.82 -17.69 13.02
CA PRO A 186 -1.37 -17.60 11.63
C PRO A 186 -1.25 -16.13 11.21
N ILE A 187 -0.27 -15.82 10.37
CA ILE A 187 -0.12 -14.49 9.80
C ILE A 187 -1.32 -14.17 8.90
N GLY A 188 -1.84 -12.97 9.02
CA GLY A 188 -2.96 -12.49 8.20
C GLY A 188 -2.64 -12.59 6.72
N GLN A 189 -3.56 -13.17 5.95
CA GLN A 189 -3.39 -13.37 4.52
C GLN A 189 -4.39 -12.52 3.74
N MET A 190 -3.96 -11.98 2.61
CA MET A 190 -4.88 -11.45 1.62
C MET A 190 -5.61 -12.60 0.93
N ALA A 191 -6.87 -12.35 0.53
CA ALA A 191 -7.57 -13.30 -0.31
C ALA A 191 -6.74 -13.57 -1.58
N ALA A 192 -6.65 -14.84 -1.96
CA ALA A 192 -6.01 -15.19 -3.22
C ALA A 192 -6.67 -14.40 -4.37
N PRO A 193 -5.89 -13.84 -5.29
CA PRO A 193 -6.46 -13.10 -6.42
C PRO A 193 -7.40 -14.01 -7.21
N GLY A 194 -8.58 -13.49 -7.54
CA GLY A 194 -9.50 -14.18 -8.45
C GLY A 194 -8.89 -14.37 -9.84
N ALA A 195 -9.53 -15.17 -10.67
CA ALA A 195 -9.14 -15.29 -12.07
C ALA A 195 -9.15 -13.90 -12.75
N ALA A 196 -8.12 -13.64 -13.56
CA ALA A 196 -8.05 -12.41 -14.34
C ALA A 196 -9.26 -12.29 -15.28
N THR A 197 -9.89 -11.14 -15.31
CA THR A 197 -10.99 -10.85 -16.23
C THR A 197 -10.45 -10.66 -17.66
N GLU A 198 -11.33 -10.71 -18.64
CA GLU A 198 -10.96 -10.38 -20.03
C GLU A 198 -10.38 -8.98 -20.17
N VAL A 199 -10.92 -8.02 -19.41
CA VAL A 199 -10.43 -6.64 -19.33
C VAL A 199 -9.00 -6.60 -18.78
N ASP A 200 -8.74 -7.30 -17.67
CA ASP A 200 -7.41 -7.36 -17.05
C ASP A 200 -6.37 -7.93 -18.05
N LEU A 201 -6.73 -8.99 -18.79
CA LEU A 201 -5.86 -9.59 -19.77
C LEU A 201 -5.58 -8.67 -20.97
N LYS A 202 -6.60 -7.93 -21.45
CA LYS A 202 -6.41 -6.94 -22.52
C LYS A 202 -5.44 -5.84 -22.10
N VAL A 203 -5.61 -5.27 -20.89
CA VAL A 203 -4.70 -4.25 -20.37
C VAL A 203 -3.28 -4.81 -20.17
N ALA A 204 -3.14 -6.02 -19.63
CA ALA A 204 -1.85 -6.67 -19.45
C ALA A 204 -1.11 -6.84 -20.81
N ASN A 205 -1.82 -7.25 -21.86
CA ASN A 205 -1.26 -7.37 -23.20
C ASN A 205 -0.84 -6.04 -23.86
N LEU A 206 -1.38 -4.91 -23.39
CA LEU A 206 -0.95 -3.58 -23.84
C LEU A 206 0.29 -3.07 -23.10
N ILE A 207 0.48 -3.47 -21.83
CA ILE A 207 1.54 -2.97 -20.97
C ILE A 207 2.81 -3.82 -21.08
N VAL A 208 2.71 -5.15 -21.01
CA VAL A 208 3.89 -6.04 -20.94
C VAL A 208 4.85 -5.85 -22.12
N PRO A 209 4.41 -5.65 -23.37
CA PRO A 209 5.32 -5.34 -24.48
C PRO A 209 6.09 -4.02 -24.35
N GLN A 210 5.67 -3.13 -23.46
CA GLN A 210 6.34 -1.85 -23.21
C GLN A 210 7.40 -1.92 -22.10
N ILE A 211 7.54 -3.06 -21.43
CA ILE A 211 8.52 -3.31 -20.37
C ILE A 211 9.83 -3.79 -21.02
N PRO A 212 10.95 -3.07 -20.87
CA PRO A 212 12.22 -3.55 -21.41
C PRO A 212 12.86 -4.59 -20.47
N ASN A 213 13.75 -5.42 -21.03
CA ASN A 213 14.63 -6.27 -20.24
C ASN A 213 15.46 -5.41 -19.24
N GLY A 214 15.59 -5.86 -18.02
CA GLY A 214 16.29 -5.14 -16.96
C GLY A 214 15.49 -4.02 -16.31
N ALA A 215 14.20 -3.87 -16.63
CA ALA A 215 13.32 -2.93 -15.94
C ALA A 215 13.23 -3.22 -14.45
N CYS A 216 13.12 -2.16 -13.64
CA CYS A 216 12.80 -2.28 -12.22
C CYS A 216 11.30 -2.06 -12.01
N LEU A 217 10.65 -2.97 -11.31
CA LEU A 217 9.18 -3.06 -11.25
C LEU A 217 8.64 -2.63 -9.89
N GLN A 218 7.52 -1.88 -9.93
CA GLN A 218 6.55 -1.72 -8.86
C GLN A 218 5.17 -2.14 -9.39
N LEU A 219 4.48 -2.99 -8.65
CA LEU A 219 3.11 -3.44 -8.95
C LEU A 219 2.18 -3.06 -7.80
N GLY A 220 1.02 -2.49 -8.15
CA GLY A 220 -0.07 -2.30 -7.21
C GLY A 220 -0.79 -3.61 -6.86
N ILE A 221 -1.90 -3.51 -6.14
CA ILE A 221 -2.75 -4.63 -5.74
C ILE A 221 -4.00 -4.71 -6.62
N GLY A 222 -4.59 -5.92 -6.70
CA GLY A 222 -5.85 -6.16 -7.40
C GLY A 222 -5.72 -7.07 -8.62
N GLY A 223 -6.82 -7.31 -9.31
CA GLY A 223 -6.90 -8.26 -10.43
C GLY A 223 -5.96 -7.89 -11.59
N MET A 224 -5.95 -6.63 -11.97
CA MET A 224 -5.17 -6.14 -13.11
C MET A 224 -3.65 -6.20 -12.89
N PRO A 225 -3.06 -5.70 -11.78
CA PRO A 225 -1.64 -5.91 -11.49
C PRO A 225 -1.24 -7.38 -11.38
N ASN A 226 -2.12 -8.24 -10.86
CA ASN A 226 -1.88 -9.69 -10.82
C ASN A 226 -1.87 -10.31 -12.23
N ALA A 227 -2.78 -9.91 -13.11
CA ALA A 227 -2.80 -10.35 -14.50
C ALA A 227 -1.52 -9.94 -15.24
N ILE A 228 -1.06 -8.70 -15.03
CA ILE A 228 0.19 -8.19 -15.59
C ILE A 228 1.38 -9.01 -15.05
N GLY A 229 1.46 -9.25 -13.75
CA GLY A 229 2.50 -10.06 -13.13
C GLY A 229 2.53 -11.50 -13.68
N SER A 230 1.38 -12.11 -13.84
CA SER A 230 1.24 -13.45 -14.45
C SER A 230 1.74 -13.48 -15.90
N LEU A 231 1.41 -12.46 -16.69
CA LEU A 231 1.88 -12.37 -18.08
C LEU A 231 3.40 -12.09 -18.14
N ILE A 232 3.95 -11.29 -17.24
CA ILE A 232 5.41 -11.09 -17.10
C ILE A 232 6.10 -12.42 -16.82
N ALA A 233 5.59 -13.22 -15.89
CA ALA A 233 6.16 -14.52 -15.54
C ALA A 233 6.22 -15.48 -16.75
N GLN A 234 5.27 -15.38 -17.68
CA GLN A 234 5.17 -16.20 -18.89
C GLN A 234 5.92 -15.60 -20.10
N SER A 235 6.36 -14.35 -20.04
CA SER A 235 7.01 -13.63 -21.14
C SER A 235 8.48 -14.01 -21.30
N ASP A 236 9.13 -13.48 -22.35
CA ASP A 236 10.58 -13.60 -22.60
C ASP A 236 11.39 -12.52 -21.86
N LEU A 237 10.77 -11.73 -20.98
CA LEU A 237 11.45 -10.71 -20.20
C LEU A 237 12.49 -11.35 -19.27
N LYS A 238 13.60 -10.63 -19.04
CA LYS A 238 14.72 -11.09 -18.22
C LYS A 238 15.44 -9.95 -17.54
N ASP A 239 16.25 -10.31 -16.55
CA ASP A 239 17.08 -9.39 -15.77
C ASP A 239 16.26 -8.31 -15.02
N LEU A 240 15.00 -8.59 -14.70
CA LEU A 240 14.12 -7.66 -14.03
C LEU A 240 14.60 -7.39 -12.59
N GLY A 241 14.35 -6.20 -12.09
CA GLY A 241 14.51 -5.80 -10.70
C GLY A 241 13.17 -5.57 -10.04
N VAL A 242 13.15 -5.55 -8.70
CA VAL A 242 12.00 -5.16 -7.88
C VAL A 242 12.42 -4.04 -6.93
N HIS A 243 11.63 -2.98 -6.91
CA HIS A 243 11.68 -1.91 -5.92
C HIS A 243 10.24 -1.39 -5.78
N THR A 244 9.56 -1.80 -4.75
CA THR A 244 8.10 -1.67 -4.64
C THR A 244 7.69 -1.23 -3.24
N GLU A 245 6.56 -0.57 -3.11
CA GLU A 245 5.95 -0.32 -1.81
C GLU A 245 5.53 -1.63 -1.16
N MET A 246 4.62 -2.32 -1.81
CA MET A 246 4.06 -3.58 -1.34
C MET A 246 4.63 -4.75 -2.13
N TYR A 247 5.16 -5.76 -1.45
CA TYR A 247 5.51 -7.03 -2.05
C TYR A 247 4.26 -7.91 -2.13
N VAL A 248 3.99 -8.46 -3.30
CA VAL A 248 2.78 -9.26 -3.60
C VAL A 248 3.14 -10.61 -4.22
N ASP A 249 2.20 -11.56 -4.18
CA ASP A 249 2.39 -12.92 -4.72
C ASP A 249 2.88 -12.95 -6.18
N ALA A 250 2.49 -11.98 -6.99
CA ALA A 250 2.93 -11.87 -8.38
C ALA A 250 4.46 -11.81 -8.52
N PHE A 251 5.16 -11.13 -7.61
CA PHE A 251 6.63 -11.11 -7.64
C PHE A 251 7.25 -12.46 -7.35
N VAL A 252 6.63 -13.27 -6.48
CA VAL A 252 7.07 -14.66 -6.22
C VAL A 252 6.98 -15.49 -7.50
N ASP A 253 5.91 -15.34 -8.28
CA ASP A 253 5.72 -16.06 -9.53
C ASP A 253 6.73 -15.63 -10.59
N ILE A 254 6.97 -14.33 -10.74
CA ILE A 254 7.97 -13.78 -11.65
C ILE A 254 9.39 -14.23 -11.26
N ALA A 255 9.71 -14.25 -9.95
CA ALA A 255 11.01 -14.70 -9.44
C ALA A 255 11.22 -16.21 -9.69
N LYS A 256 10.21 -17.04 -9.35
CA LYS A 256 10.24 -18.49 -9.60
C LYS A 256 10.33 -18.84 -11.10
N ALA A 257 9.82 -17.99 -11.97
CA ALA A 257 9.99 -18.10 -13.41
C ALA A 257 11.41 -17.67 -13.89
N GLY A 258 12.31 -17.28 -12.98
CA GLY A 258 13.69 -16.89 -13.28
C GLY A 258 13.82 -15.55 -14.01
N LYS A 259 12.81 -14.66 -13.90
CA LYS A 259 12.80 -13.37 -14.59
C LYS A 259 13.45 -12.26 -13.76
N ILE A 260 13.49 -12.39 -12.43
CA ILE A 260 14.04 -11.41 -11.50
C ILE A 260 15.42 -11.85 -11.02
N ASN A 261 16.42 -11.01 -11.24
CA ASN A 261 17.78 -11.18 -10.68
C ASN A 261 18.38 -9.84 -10.20
N GLY A 262 17.71 -8.72 -10.47
CA GLY A 262 18.16 -7.40 -10.04
C GLY A 262 19.54 -6.97 -10.57
N SER A 263 20.09 -7.66 -11.58
CA SER A 263 21.47 -7.46 -12.04
C SER A 263 21.70 -6.10 -12.67
N ARG A 264 20.64 -5.46 -13.17
CA ARG A 264 20.68 -4.14 -13.83
C ARG A 264 20.24 -2.99 -12.94
N LYS A 265 19.90 -3.24 -11.70
CA LYS A 265 19.55 -2.17 -10.74
C LYS A 265 20.79 -1.31 -10.44
N GLN A 266 20.60 0.01 -10.30
CA GLN A 266 21.61 0.96 -9.90
C GLN A 266 21.76 1.01 -8.37
N LEU A 267 20.66 0.80 -7.65
CA LEU A 267 20.62 0.67 -6.18
C LEU A 267 20.25 -0.76 -5.79
N ASP A 268 20.77 -1.25 -4.68
CA ASP A 268 20.45 -2.58 -4.11
C ASP A 268 20.51 -3.70 -5.15
N LYS A 269 21.61 -3.74 -5.88
CA LYS A 269 21.81 -4.72 -6.96
C LYS A 269 21.65 -6.14 -6.46
N GLY A 270 20.84 -6.94 -7.15
CA GLY A 270 20.53 -8.31 -6.77
C GLY A 270 19.49 -8.43 -5.64
N ARG A 271 18.87 -7.32 -5.21
CA ARG A 271 17.86 -7.33 -4.15
C ARG A 271 16.49 -6.91 -4.67
N GLN A 272 15.46 -7.57 -4.15
CA GLN A 272 14.05 -7.21 -4.31
C GLN A 272 13.64 -6.37 -3.12
N VAL A 273 13.54 -5.05 -3.31
CA VAL A 273 13.31 -4.09 -2.22
C VAL A 273 11.84 -3.80 -2.06
N TYR A 274 11.35 -3.75 -0.81
CA TYR A 274 9.95 -3.47 -0.49
C TYR A 274 9.79 -2.84 0.90
N ALA A 275 8.73 -2.03 1.08
CA ALA A 275 8.41 -1.41 2.37
C ALA A 275 7.63 -2.38 3.28
N PHE A 276 6.66 -3.09 2.70
CA PHE A 276 5.92 -4.13 3.40
C PHE A 276 5.43 -5.20 2.42
N GLY A 277 5.09 -6.36 2.96
CA GLY A 277 4.51 -7.47 2.21
C GLY A 277 3.13 -7.85 2.76
N ALA A 278 2.16 -8.04 1.88
CA ALA A 278 0.89 -8.63 2.23
C ALA A 278 0.42 -9.52 1.07
N GLY A 279 0.18 -10.78 1.34
CA GLY A 279 -0.14 -11.77 0.32
C GLY A 279 -0.63 -13.07 0.95
N THR A 280 -0.43 -14.17 0.24
CA THR A 280 -0.73 -15.51 0.72
C THR A 280 0.46 -16.12 1.48
N GLN A 281 0.27 -17.28 2.10
CA GLN A 281 1.34 -18.01 2.78
C GLN A 281 2.54 -18.28 1.86
N LYS A 282 2.30 -18.53 0.57
CA LYS A 282 3.36 -18.71 -0.45
C LYS A 282 4.34 -17.54 -0.50
N MET A 283 3.83 -16.31 -0.36
CA MET A 283 4.67 -15.11 -0.36
C MET A 283 5.47 -15.01 0.95
N TYR A 284 4.85 -15.27 2.10
CA TYR A 284 5.54 -15.23 3.39
C TYR A 284 6.66 -16.29 3.47
N ASP A 285 6.40 -17.49 2.97
CA ASP A 285 7.42 -18.55 2.87
C ASP A 285 8.59 -18.14 1.96
N TYR A 286 8.30 -17.41 0.87
CA TYR A 286 9.33 -16.91 -0.04
C TYR A 286 10.18 -15.80 0.58
N LEU A 287 9.58 -14.92 1.38
CA LEU A 287 10.27 -13.80 2.03
C LEU A 287 11.12 -14.25 3.24
N ASN A 288 10.76 -15.39 3.87
CA ASN A 288 11.38 -15.84 5.09
C ASN A 288 12.86 -16.20 4.86
N ASP A 289 13.76 -15.52 5.56
CA ASP A 289 15.23 -15.68 5.49
C ASP A 289 15.80 -15.67 4.05
N ASN A 290 15.12 -14.98 3.13
CA ASN A 290 15.54 -14.92 1.75
C ASN A 290 16.51 -13.75 1.49
N PRO A 291 17.80 -14.03 1.20
CA PRO A 291 18.79 -12.99 0.96
C PRO A 291 18.59 -12.20 -0.33
N GLU A 292 17.74 -12.64 -1.26
CA GLU A 292 17.36 -11.87 -2.45
C GLU A 292 16.35 -10.77 -2.14
N CYS A 293 15.66 -10.85 -0.98
CA CYS A 293 14.63 -9.91 -0.57
C CYS A 293 15.18 -8.92 0.46
N MET A 294 14.76 -7.67 0.38
CA MET A 294 15.19 -6.60 1.28
C MET A 294 13.98 -5.80 1.76
N SER A 295 13.57 -6.05 3.00
CA SER A 295 12.62 -5.21 3.72
C SER A 295 13.32 -3.90 4.12
N ALA A 296 12.74 -2.75 3.79
CA ALA A 296 13.33 -1.44 4.02
C ALA A 296 12.28 -0.41 4.46
N PRO A 297 12.67 0.70 5.12
CA PRO A 297 11.72 1.73 5.52
C PRO A 297 11.08 2.42 4.31
N VAL A 298 9.85 2.89 4.49
CA VAL A 298 9.04 3.42 3.39
C VAL A 298 9.56 4.75 2.85
N ASP A 299 10.24 5.54 3.65
CA ASP A 299 10.93 6.77 3.21
C ASP A 299 12.21 6.49 2.38
N TYR A 300 12.63 5.22 2.27
CA TYR A 300 13.62 4.77 1.32
C TYR A 300 12.98 4.17 0.07
N THR A 301 12.03 3.24 0.23
CA THR A 301 11.41 2.54 -0.90
C THR A 301 10.57 3.46 -1.78
N ASN A 302 9.87 4.40 -1.16
CA ASN A 302 8.99 5.36 -1.83
C ASN A 302 9.66 6.73 -2.07
N ASP A 303 10.94 6.88 -1.72
CA ASP A 303 11.66 8.12 -2.04
C ASP A 303 11.77 8.29 -3.56
N ILE A 304 11.24 9.41 -4.05
CA ILE A 304 11.30 9.77 -5.47
C ILE A 304 12.74 9.74 -6.01
N ARG A 305 13.74 10.10 -5.18
CA ARG A 305 15.17 10.05 -5.55
C ARG A 305 15.66 8.62 -5.72
N SER A 306 15.28 7.72 -4.81
CA SER A 306 15.61 6.29 -4.90
C SER A 306 14.97 5.66 -6.12
N ILE A 307 13.68 5.92 -6.36
CA ILE A 307 12.94 5.40 -7.52
C ILE A 307 13.55 5.92 -8.83
N SER A 308 13.79 7.22 -8.92
CA SER A 308 14.32 7.86 -10.14
C SER A 308 15.76 7.47 -10.46
N ALA A 309 16.53 7.02 -9.47
CA ALA A 309 17.89 6.53 -9.68
C ALA A 309 17.95 5.13 -10.31
N LEU A 310 16.82 4.42 -10.40
CA LEU A 310 16.69 3.10 -11.02
C LEU A 310 16.26 3.26 -12.48
N ASP A 311 17.13 2.97 -13.44
CA ASP A 311 16.84 3.08 -14.88
C ASP A 311 15.68 2.13 -15.28
N ASN A 312 14.88 2.55 -16.27
CA ASN A 312 13.72 1.82 -16.77
C ASN A 312 12.73 1.40 -15.66
N PHE A 313 12.47 2.30 -14.73
CA PHE A 313 11.51 2.03 -13.67
C PHE A 313 10.08 1.95 -14.21
N ILE A 314 9.41 0.85 -13.98
CA ILE A 314 8.02 0.62 -14.43
C ILE A 314 7.11 0.55 -13.20
N SER A 315 6.27 1.56 -13.06
CA SER A 315 5.24 1.64 -12.02
C SER A 315 3.87 1.34 -12.61
N ILE A 316 3.12 0.41 -12.00
CA ILE A 316 1.80 -0.02 -12.46
C ILE A 316 0.82 0.02 -11.30
N ASN A 317 -0.16 0.94 -11.38
CA ASN A 317 -1.15 1.17 -10.35
C ASN A 317 -2.58 1.26 -10.94
N ASN A 318 -3.58 1.01 -10.10
CA ASN A 318 -4.98 1.13 -10.48
C ASN A 318 -5.56 2.48 -10.07
N ALA A 319 -6.63 2.91 -10.76
CA ALA A 319 -7.45 4.04 -10.37
C ALA A 319 -8.94 3.66 -10.32
N VAL A 320 -9.74 4.52 -9.68
CA VAL A 320 -11.20 4.42 -9.65
C VAL A 320 -11.78 5.07 -10.90
N ASP A 321 -11.41 6.31 -11.18
CA ASP A 321 -11.79 7.05 -12.37
C ASP A 321 -10.78 8.15 -12.71
N ILE A 322 -10.95 8.74 -13.90
CA ILE A 322 -10.15 9.84 -14.42
C ILE A 322 -11.08 10.81 -15.18
N ASP A 323 -10.81 12.11 -15.11
CA ASP A 323 -11.54 13.10 -15.91
C ASP A 323 -10.80 13.51 -17.19
N LEU A 324 -11.51 14.24 -18.08
CA LEU A 324 -10.96 14.70 -19.36
C LEU A 324 -9.81 15.72 -19.22
N PHE A 325 -9.61 16.27 -18.02
CA PHE A 325 -8.42 17.09 -17.70
C PHE A 325 -7.20 16.24 -17.32
N GLY A 326 -7.40 14.94 -17.07
CA GLY A 326 -6.36 14.01 -16.65
C GLY A 326 -6.14 13.97 -15.14
N GLN A 327 -7.12 14.39 -14.34
CA GLN A 327 -7.09 14.23 -12.88
C GLN A 327 -7.50 12.80 -12.53
N VAL A 328 -6.66 12.10 -11.78
CA VAL A 328 -6.86 10.70 -11.39
C VAL A 328 -7.35 10.61 -9.96
N ASN A 329 -8.43 9.88 -9.75
CA ASN A 329 -8.94 9.48 -8.46
C ASN A 329 -8.67 7.97 -8.24
N ALA A 330 -7.94 7.63 -7.19
CA ALA A 330 -7.70 6.26 -6.75
C ALA A 330 -8.20 5.99 -5.32
N GLU A 331 -8.81 7.00 -4.66
CA GLU A 331 -9.10 6.97 -3.23
C GLU A 331 -10.58 6.94 -2.87
N SER A 332 -11.46 7.44 -3.74
CA SER A 332 -12.86 7.68 -3.35
C SER A 332 -13.87 7.38 -4.44
N ALA A 333 -15.13 7.25 -4.05
CA ALA A 333 -16.31 7.35 -4.91
C ALA A 333 -17.16 8.51 -4.37
N GLY A 334 -17.11 9.68 -5.03
CA GLY A 334 -17.55 10.92 -4.44
C GLY A 334 -16.87 11.16 -3.10
N VAL A 335 -17.64 11.45 -2.06
CA VAL A 335 -17.13 11.67 -0.69
C VAL A 335 -16.82 10.38 0.08
N LYS A 336 -17.13 9.21 -0.50
CA LYS A 336 -16.92 7.92 0.19
C LYS A 336 -15.52 7.40 -0.05
N HIS A 337 -14.75 7.21 1.00
CA HIS A 337 -13.44 6.57 0.90
C HIS A 337 -13.52 5.13 0.39
N ILE A 338 -12.62 4.78 -0.52
CA ILE A 338 -12.40 3.41 -1.04
C ILE A 338 -11.03 2.91 -0.61
N SER A 339 -10.03 3.79 -0.62
CA SER A 339 -8.64 3.49 -0.35
C SER A 339 -7.99 4.70 0.34
N GLY A 340 -6.68 4.74 0.39
CA GLY A 340 -5.88 5.89 0.81
C GLY A 340 -4.86 6.26 -0.26
N ALA A 341 -4.17 7.38 -0.07
CA ALA A 341 -3.16 7.87 -1.01
C ALA A 341 -2.03 6.83 -1.21
N GLY A 342 -1.60 6.15 -0.15
CA GLY A 342 -0.45 5.26 -0.20
C GLY A 342 0.76 5.95 -0.81
N GLY A 343 1.54 5.22 -1.58
CA GLY A 343 2.68 5.73 -2.34
C GLY A 343 2.43 5.89 -3.83
N GLN A 344 1.18 5.86 -4.31
CA GLN A 344 0.92 5.94 -5.76
C GLN A 344 1.58 7.15 -6.40
N LEU A 345 1.41 8.34 -5.83
CA LEU A 345 2.02 9.57 -6.34
C LEU A 345 3.57 9.52 -6.28
N ASP A 346 4.15 8.89 -5.25
CA ASP A 346 5.60 8.73 -5.14
C ASP A 346 6.15 7.95 -6.35
N PHE A 347 5.49 6.83 -6.71
CA PHE A 347 5.89 5.99 -7.84
C PHE A 347 5.56 6.61 -9.19
N VAL A 348 4.45 7.35 -9.31
CA VAL A 348 4.13 8.12 -10.53
C VAL A 348 5.23 9.13 -10.83
N LEU A 349 5.65 9.89 -9.82
CA LEU A 349 6.71 10.89 -9.97
C LEU A 349 8.08 10.25 -10.21
N GLY A 350 8.46 9.29 -9.37
CA GLY A 350 9.75 8.63 -9.43
C GLY A 350 9.97 7.88 -10.75
N ALA A 351 8.96 7.15 -11.22
CA ALA A 351 9.03 6.44 -12.49
C ALA A 351 9.14 7.37 -13.69
N TYR A 352 8.46 8.52 -13.68
CA TYR A 352 8.60 9.50 -14.75
C TYR A 352 10.01 10.13 -14.79
N LEU A 353 10.60 10.36 -13.63
CA LEU A 353 11.96 10.93 -13.51
C LEU A 353 13.06 9.91 -13.78
N SER A 354 12.78 8.61 -13.70
CA SER A 354 13.69 7.53 -14.04
C SER A 354 14.03 7.57 -15.54
N LYS A 355 15.30 7.38 -15.86
CA LYS A 355 15.75 7.30 -17.26
C LYS A 355 15.10 6.08 -17.95
N GLY A 356 14.26 6.32 -18.96
CA GLY A 356 13.50 5.28 -19.66
C GLY A 356 12.31 4.75 -18.87
N GLY A 357 12.04 5.31 -17.70
CA GLY A 357 10.95 4.87 -16.83
C GLY A 357 9.55 5.26 -17.32
N LYS A 358 8.55 4.52 -16.87
CA LYS A 358 7.14 4.74 -17.22
C LYS A 358 6.26 4.47 -16.01
N SER A 359 5.27 5.34 -15.80
CA SER A 359 4.19 5.09 -14.86
C SER A 359 2.89 4.84 -15.61
N PHE A 360 2.27 3.70 -15.34
CA PHE A 360 0.98 3.29 -15.92
C PHE A 360 -0.10 3.36 -14.84
N ILE A 361 -1.12 4.15 -15.10
CA ILE A 361 -2.39 4.10 -14.36
C ILE A 361 -3.36 3.26 -15.18
N CYS A 362 -3.93 2.24 -14.56
CA CYS A 362 -4.78 1.24 -15.20
C CYS A 362 -6.19 1.31 -14.63
N LEU A 363 -7.17 1.20 -15.49
CA LEU A 363 -8.58 1.02 -15.09
C LEU A 363 -9.37 0.31 -16.20
N SER A 364 -10.41 -0.42 -15.83
CA SER A 364 -11.44 -0.80 -16.81
C SER A 364 -12.16 0.47 -17.27
N SER A 365 -12.45 0.60 -18.55
CA SER A 365 -13.11 1.80 -19.09
C SER A 365 -14.49 2.05 -18.49
N THR A 366 -15.14 1.00 -17.97
CA THR A 366 -16.50 1.05 -17.40
C THR A 366 -16.62 0.24 -16.11
N PHE A 367 -17.71 0.47 -15.40
CA PHE A 367 -18.15 -0.37 -14.28
C PHE A 367 -19.68 -0.44 -14.24
N PHE A 368 -20.22 -1.52 -13.71
CA PHE A 368 -21.64 -1.68 -13.48
C PHE A 368 -22.04 -1.05 -12.14
N ASN A 369 -22.82 0.01 -12.18
CA ASN A 369 -23.32 0.67 -10.98
C ASN A 369 -24.56 -0.09 -10.45
N LYS A 370 -24.37 -0.82 -9.35
CA LYS A 370 -25.45 -1.61 -8.74
C LYS A 370 -26.63 -0.78 -8.21
N LYS A 371 -26.43 0.52 -7.95
CA LYS A 371 -27.51 1.40 -7.45
C LYS A 371 -28.41 1.86 -8.57
N THR A 372 -27.85 2.19 -9.73
CA THR A 372 -28.60 2.66 -10.91
C THR A 372 -29.00 1.53 -11.85
N GLY A 373 -28.34 0.35 -11.73
CA GLY A 373 -28.52 -0.76 -12.66
C GLY A 373 -27.94 -0.51 -14.04
N GLN A 374 -27.03 0.47 -14.19
CA GLN A 374 -26.48 0.90 -15.46
C GLN A 374 -24.97 0.71 -15.56
N LEU A 375 -24.48 0.55 -16.78
CA LEU A 375 -23.07 0.65 -17.09
C LEU A 375 -22.66 2.11 -17.11
N GLU A 376 -21.58 2.47 -16.43
CA GLU A 376 -21.05 3.82 -16.34
C GLU A 376 -19.58 3.88 -16.77
N SER A 377 -19.19 4.98 -17.40
CA SER A 377 -17.79 5.24 -17.77
C SER A 377 -16.95 5.60 -16.55
N ARG A 378 -15.71 5.10 -16.51
CA ARG A 378 -14.67 5.53 -15.56
C ARG A 378 -13.83 6.68 -16.09
N ILE A 379 -13.90 6.96 -17.39
CA ILE A 379 -13.39 8.18 -17.99
C ILE A 379 -14.56 9.15 -17.99
N ARG A 380 -14.47 10.22 -17.19
CA ARG A 380 -15.56 11.14 -16.90
C ARG A 380 -15.31 12.53 -17.53
N PRO A 381 -16.31 13.32 -17.85
CA PRO A 381 -16.11 14.73 -18.23
C PRO A 381 -15.34 15.51 -17.14
N THR A 382 -15.83 15.43 -15.91
CA THR A 382 -15.22 15.89 -14.66
C THR A 382 -15.39 14.81 -13.59
N LEU A 383 -14.49 14.75 -12.61
CA LEU A 383 -14.69 13.87 -11.46
C LEU A 383 -16.00 14.21 -10.74
N GLU A 384 -16.62 13.21 -10.12
CA GLU A 384 -17.80 13.40 -9.29
C GLU A 384 -17.49 14.40 -8.16
N ASN A 385 -18.47 15.22 -7.80
CA ASN A 385 -18.31 16.21 -6.74
C ASN A 385 -17.91 15.52 -5.41
N GLY A 386 -16.82 16.00 -4.81
CA GLY A 386 -16.26 15.45 -3.59
C GLY A 386 -15.26 14.30 -3.82
N SER A 387 -14.99 13.89 -5.06
CA SER A 387 -13.92 12.94 -5.37
C SER A 387 -12.54 13.49 -5.03
N ILE A 388 -11.67 12.63 -4.55
CA ILE A 388 -10.29 12.97 -4.21
C ILE A 388 -9.41 12.87 -5.45
N ILE A 389 -8.52 13.83 -5.64
CA ILE A 389 -7.51 13.80 -6.72
C ILE A 389 -6.25 13.20 -6.12
N THR A 390 -5.98 11.92 -6.44
CA THR A 390 -4.78 11.22 -6.00
C THR A 390 -3.56 11.65 -6.81
N ASP A 391 -3.70 11.67 -8.15
CA ASP A 391 -2.65 12.16 -9.05
C ASP A 391 -3.16 13.34 -9.84
N THR A 392 -2.45 14.46 -9.77
CA THR A 392 -2.82 15.65 -10.51
C THR A 392 -2.58 15.49 -12.02
N ARG A 393 -3.31 16.26 -12.82
CA ARG A 393 -3.18 16.26 -14.29
C ARG A 393 -1.78 16.59 -14.82
N ALA A 394 -0.92 17.17 -13.98
CA ALA A 394 0.47 17.48 -14.33
C ALA A 394 1.40 16.30 -14.11
N ASN A 395 1.03 15.36 -13.24
CA ASN A 395 1.87 14.23 -12.83
C ASN A 395 1.61 12.95 -13.62
N ILE A 396 0.37 12.72 -14.06
CA ILE A 396 0.01 11.52 -14.82
C ILE A 396 0.90 11.32 -16.05
N HIS A 397 1.34 10.08 -16.31
CA HIS A 397 2.16 9.70 -17.44
C HIS A 397 1.36 8.89 -18.46
N TYR A 398 1.10 7.61 -18.22
CA TYR A 398 0.28 6.77 -19.08
C TYR A 398 -1.03 6.40 -18.43
N LEU A 399 -2.11 6.41 -19.24
CA LEU A 399 -3.38 5.78 -18.90
C LEU A 399 -3.60 4.57 -19.80
N CYS A 400 -4.00 3.44 -19.20
CA CYS A 400 -4.31 2.21 -19.93
C CYS A 400 -5.71 1.70 -19.56
N THR A 401 -6.51 1.43 -20.58
CA THR A 401 -7.78 0.70 -20.50
C THR A 401 -7.73 -0.49 -21.45
N GLU A 402 -8.76 -1.30 -21.49
CA GLU A 402 -8.90 -2.40 -22.47
C GLU A 402 -9.00 -1.94 -23.93
N TYR A 403 -9.16 -0.63 -24.17
CA TYR A 403 -9.23 -0.03 -25.51
C TYR A 403 -7.92 0.61 -25.98
N GLY A 404 -6.92 0.70 -25.11
CA GLY A 404 -5.61 1.24 -25.48
C GLY A 404 -4.82 1.81 -24.30
N CYS A 405 -3.61 2.25 -24.62
CA CYS A 405 -2.69 2.87 -23.66
C CYS A 405 -2.19 4.19 -24.29
N VAL A 406 -2.39 5.31 -23.58
CA VAL A 406 -2.07 6.66 -24.08
C VAL A 406 -1.11 7.36 -23.13
N ASN A 407 -0.14 8.08 -23.71
CA ASN A 407 0.75 8.95 -22.96
C ASN A 407 0.09 10.33 -22.82
N LEU A 408 -0.13 10.78 -21.59
CA LEU A 408 -0.80 12.04 -21.27
C LEU A 408 0.17 13.16 -20.89
N LYS A 409 1.47 12.86 -20.81
CA LYS A 409 2.48 13.81 -20.34
C LYS A 409 2.76 14.89 -21.38
N GLY A 410 2.64 16.14 -20.96
CA GLY A 410 2.94 17.29 -21.81
C GLY A 410 1.87 17.64 -22.85
N LEU A 411 0.76 16.89 -22.90
CA LEU A 411 -0.36 17.19 -23.79
C LEU A 411 -1.11 18.46 -23.36
N THR A 412 -1.54 19.23 -24.33
CA THR A 412 -2.52 20.32 -24.12
C THR A 412 -3.87 19.77 -23.69
N THR A 413 -4.77 20.61 -23.20
CA THR A 413 -6.09 20.15 -22.72
C THR A 413 -6.91 19.45 -23.82
N TRP A 414 -6.85 19.94 -25.06
CA TRP A 414 -7.59 19.31 -26.17
C TRP A 414 -6.96 17.98 -26.61
N GLU A 415 -5.62 17.87 -26.64
CA GLU A 415 -4.91 16.62 -26.94
C GLU A 415 -5.17 15.57 -25.86
N LYS A 416 -5.20 16.00 -24.60
CA LYS A 416 -5.48 15.13 -23.47
C LYS A 416 -6.90 14.59 -23.52
N ALA A 417 -7.89 15.47 -23.81
CA ALA A 417 -9.28 15.04 -23.99
C ALA A 417 -9.42 14.04 -25.16
N GLU A 418 -8.79 14.31 -26.30
CA GLU A 418 -8.78 13.39 -27.46
C GLU A 418 -8.17 12.04 -27.09
N ALA A 419 -6.98 12.03 -26.43
CA ALA A 419 -6.32 10.81 -26.00
C ALA A 419 -7.17 9.99 -25.03
N LEU A 420 -7.77 10.63 -24.03
CA LEU A 420 -8.61 9.97 -23.04
C LEU A 420 -9.90 9.40 -23.66
N ILE A 421 -10.55 10.15 -24.55
CA ILE A 421 -11.76 9.68 -25.24
C ILE A 421 -11.42 8.51 -26.16
N SER A 422 -10.24 8.50 -26.81
CA SER A 422 -9.84 7.40 -27.68
C SER A 422 -9.76 6.05 -26.97
N VAL A 423 -9.45 6.03 -25.68
CA VAL A 423 -9.36 4.81 -24.84
C VAL A 423 -10.58 4.62 -23.93
N ALA A 424 -11.61 5.44 -24.07
CA ALA A 424 -12.92 5.24 -23.43
C ALA A 424 -13.71 4.12 -24.13
N HIS A 425 -14.67 3.54 -23.41
CA HIS A 425 -15.61 2.60 -24.02
C HIS A 425 -16.38 3.29 -25.19
N PRO A 426 -16.52 2.65 -26.34
CA PRO A 426 -17.12 3.25 -27.55
C PRO A 426 -18.47 3.93 -27.29
N ASP A 427 -19.36 3.31 -26.52
CA ASP A 427 -20.70 3.80 -26.24
C ASP A 427 -20.75 5.15 -25.50
N PHE A 428 -19.64 5.55 -24.87
CA PHE A 428 -19.57 6.81 -24.12
C PHE A 428 -18.81 7.92 -24.85
N ARG A 429 -18.14 7.62 -25.98
CA ARG A 429 -17.25 8.58 -26.64
C ARG A 429 -18.00 9.83 -27.15
N GLU A 430 -19.15 9.65 -27.79
CA GLU A 430 -19.94 10.78 -28.30
C GLU A 430 -20.38 11.74 -27.18
N ASP A 431 -20.80 11.20 -26.05
CA ASP A 431 -21.22 12.02 -24.91
C ASP A 431 -20.03 12.72 -24.27
N LEU A 432 -18.88 12.05 -24.17
CA LEU A 432 -17.64 12.67 -23.69
C LEU A 432 -17.18 13.81 -24.64
N ILE A 433 -17.32 13.66 -25.96
CA ILE A 433 -17.01 14.71 -26.94
C ILE A 433 -17.93 15.93 -26.72
N LYS A 434 -19.25 15.73 -26.61
CA LYS A 434 -20.22 16.82 -26.33
C LYS A 434 -19.87 17.58 -25.06
N GLU A 435 -19.48 16.86 -23.99
CA GLU A 435 -19.06 17.49 -22.74
C GLU A 435 -17.74 18.26 -22.90
N ALA A 436 -16.77 17.68 -23.62
CA ALA A 436 -15.49 18.33 -23.91
C ALA A 436 -15.68 19.62 -24.75
N GLU A 437 -16.64 19.64 -25.68
CA GLU A 437 -17.04 20.85 -26.44
C GLU A 437 -17.61 21.95 -25.52
N LYS A 438 -18.51 21.58 -24.62
CA LYS A 438 -19.06 22.52 -23.61
C LYS A 438 -18.00 23.13 -22.71
N MET A 439 -16.99 22.31 -22.36
CA MET A 439 -15.87 22.75 -21.52
C MET A 439 -14.77 23.49 -22.30
N HIS A 440 -14.94 23.68 -23.61
CA HIS A 440 -13.93 24.30 -24.50
C HIS A 440 -12.58 23.63 -24.52
N ILE A 441 -12.53 22.29 -24.32
CA ILE A 441 -11.33 21.44 -24.42
C ILE A 441 -11.40 20.47 -25.59
N TRP A 442 -12.31 20.69 -26.55
CA TRP A 442 -12.42 19.95 -27.80
C TRP A 442 -12.19 20.88 -29.00
N ARG A 443 -11.24 20.51 -29.86
CA ARG A 443 -10.92 21.30 -31.04
C ARG A 443 -11.70 20.77 -32.25
N ARG A 444 -12.24 21.67 -33.12
CA ARG A 444 -13.05 21.30 -34.29
C ARG A 444 -12.33 20.33 -35.28
N SER A 445 -11.00 20.28 -35.25
CA SER A 445 -10.16 19.40 -36.08
C SER A 445 -9.74 18.10 -35.40
N ASN A 446 -10.23 17.83 -34.20
CA ASN A 446 -9.97 16.55 -33.53
C ASN A 446 -10.58 15.40 -34.36
N LYS A 447 -9.88 14.26 -34.38
CA LYS A 447 -10.25 13.08 -35.17
C LYS A 447 -10.31 11.87 -34.24
N ILE A 448 -11.50 11.47 -33.88
CA ILE A 448 -11.77 10.20 -33.22
C ILE A 448 -12.97 9.56 -33.92
#